data_44de06fe89f6dfb09935ded9694e83bd
#
_entry.id   44de06fe89f6dfb09935ded9694e83bd
#
_cell.length_a   1.000
_cell.length_b   1.000
_cell.length_c   1.000
_cell.angle_alpha   90.00
_cell.angle_beta   90.00
_cell.angle_gamma   90.00
#
_symmetry.space_group_name_H-M   'P 1'
#
loop_
_entity.id
_entity.type
_entity.pdbx_description
1 polymer ?
#
loop_
_entity_poly.entity_id
_entity_poly.type
_entity_poly.pdbx_seq_one_letter_code
_entity_poly.pdbx_strand_id
1 'polypeptide(L)'
;MAEGLARHIWAKRWKSCGDLRVSSAGVAAWPGEMASPQAVYALREKGIDIHEHRSRPLTSEITEHAGLLLTMTKKHKEQILEIFPETAGKVFMLAEFAGHGPVDMPDPFGESKETYQLCADALESLIIPALERIAGN
;
A
#
# COMPACT_ATOMS: atom_id res chain seq x y z
N MET A 1 -0.43 -2.13 -6.42
CA MET A 1 -0.16 -0.74 -6.85
C MET A 1 0.46 0.12 -5.75
N ALA A 2 -0.08 0.08 -4.55
CA ALA A 2 0.41 0.96 -3.47
C ALA A 2 1.89 0.79 -3.14
N GLU A 3 2.39 -0.45 -3.07
CA GLU A 3 3.80 -0.70 -2.82
C GLU A 3 4.70 -0.06 -3.89
N GLY A 4 4.34 -0.25 -5.16
CA GLY A 4 5.11 0.32 -6.26
C GLY A 4 5.11 1.84 -6.26
N LEU A 5 3.95 2.44 -6.01
CA LEU A 5 3.82 3.90 -5.89
C LEU A 5 4.66 4.44 -4.74
N ALA A 6 4.54 3.85 -3.56
CA ALA A 6 5.27 4.32 -2.38
C ALA A 6 6.78 4.22 -2.57
N ARG A 7 7.25 3.11 -3.11
CA ARG A 7 8.68 2.89 -3.36
C ARG A 7 9.24 3.90 -4.36
N HIS A 8 8.51 4.13 -5.43
CA HIS A 8 8.91 5.08 -6.48
C HIS A 8 8.94 6.53 -5.97
N ILE A 9 7.88 6.94 -5.26
CA ILE A 9 7.76 8.31 -4.75
C ILE A 9 8.84 8.58 -3.69
N TRP A 10 9.08 7.63 -2.78
CA TRP A 10 10.13 7.78 -1.77
C TRP A 10 11.49 7.99 -2.41
N ALA A 11 11.82 7.16 -3.39
CA ALA A 11 13.10 7.25 -4.09
C ALA A 11 13.29 8.60 -4.80
N LYS A 12 12.22 9.20 -5.29
CA LYS A 12 12.29 10.50 -5.96
C LYS A 12 12.34 11.68 -5.01
N ARG A 13 11.60 11.63 -3.90
CA ARG A 13 11.40 12.82 -3.05
C ARG A 13 12.15 12.77 -1.73
N TRP A 14 12.37 11.61 -1.17
CA TRP A 14 12.87 11.48 0.21
C TRP A 14 14.07 10.54 0.36
N LYS A 15 14.74 10.23 -0.73
CA LYS A 15 15.91 9.36 -0.67
C LYS A 15 16.97 9.87 0.31
N SER A 16 17.14 11.17 0.41
CA SER A 16 18.09 11.79 1.33
C SER A 16 17.73 11.59 2.81
N CYS A 17 16.48 11.21 3.10
CA CYS A 17 16.05 10.89 4.46
C CYS A 17 16.42 9.47 4.89
N GLY A 18 17.07 8.71 4.03
CA GLY A 18 17.45 7.32 4.27
C GLY A 18 16.60 6.34 3.48
N ASP A 19 16.88 5.06 3.67
CA ASP A 19 16.13 4.01 2.98
C ASP A 19 14.84 3.70 3.70
N LEU A 20 13.78 3.50 2.92
CA LEU A 20 12.50 3.03 3.41
C LEU A 20 12.19 1.69 2.76
N ARG A 21 11.99 0.67 3.58
CA ARG A 21 11.55 -0.64 3.10
C ARG A 21 10.03 -0.64 2.97
N VAL A 22 9.55 -0.81 1.76
CA VAL A 22 8.12 -0.88 1.46
C VAL A 22 7.79 -2.25 0.91
N SER A 23 6.78 -2.89 1.46
CA SER A 23 6.29 -4.16 0.95
C SER A 23 4.79 -4.23 1.10
N SER A 24 4.17 -5.21 0.48
CA SER A 24 2.73 -5.43 0.58
C SER A 24 2.42 -6.90 0.85
N ALA A 25 1.29 -7.14 1.49
CA ALA A 25 0.81 -8.48 1.78
C ALA A 25 -0.71 -8.44 1.89
N GLY A 26 -1.36 -9.59 1.74
CA GLY A 26 -2.82 -9.69 1.84
C GLY A 26 -3.24 -10.66 2.92
N VAL A 27 -4.29 -10.33 3.65
CA VAL A 27 -4.84 -11.18 4.72
C VAL A 27 -5.30 -12.54 4.15
N ALA A 28 -5.82 -12.56 2.93
CA ALA A 28 -6.28 -13.76 2.24
C ALA A 28 -5.58 -13.97 0.90
N ALA A 29 -4.36 -13.46 0.73
CA ALA A 29 -3.65 -13.56 -0.53
C ALA A 29 -3.08 -14.96 -0.77
N TRP A 30 -3.15 -15.41 -2.03
CA TRP A 30 -2.41 -16.58 -2.48
C TRP A 30 -0.97 -16.16 -2.75
N PRO A 31 0.03 -16.97 -2.37
CA PRO A 31 1.43 -16.62 -2.62
C PRO A 31 1.76 -16.69 -4.11
N GLY A 32 2.60 -15.77 -4.57
CA GLY A 32 3.20 -15.83 -5.89
C GLY A 32 2.35 -15.36 -7.07
N GLU A 33 1.17 -14.77 -6.82
CA GLU A 33 0.35 -14.25 -7.91
C GLU A 33 0.91 -12.93 -8.45
N MET A 34 0.84 -12.77 -9.78
CA MET A 34 1.28 -11.56 -10.46
C MET A 34 0.26 -10.43 -10.27
N ALA A 35 0.73 -9.18 -10.38
CA ALA A 35 -0.17 -8.04 -10.46
C ALA A 35 -1.06 -8.18 -11.71
N SER A 36 -2.30 -7.71 -11.64
CA SER A 36 -3.20 -7.76 -12.79
C SER A 36 -2.65 -6.93 -13.94
N PRO A 37 -2.96 -7.29 -15.21
CA PRO A 37 -2.53 -6.49 -16.36
C PRO A 37 -2.98 -5.03 -16.27
N GLN A 38 -4.18 -4.77 -15.72
CA GLN A 38 -4.70 -3.41 -15.55
C GLN A 38 -3.86 -2.61 -14.56
N ALA A 39 -3.42 -3.24 -13.46
CA ALA A 39 -2.54 -2.58 -12.47
C ALA A 39 -1.17 -2.27 -13.08
N VAL A 40 -0.59 -3.23 -13.80
CA VAL A 40 0.69 -3.04 -14.50
C VAL A 40 0.58 -1.86 -15.47
N TYR A 41 -0.50 -1.83 -16.25
CA TYR A 41 -0.74 -0.74 -17.22
C TYR A 41 -0.86 0.62 -16.52
N ALA A 42 -1.69 0.69 -15.47
CA ALA A 42 -1.92 1.95 -14.75
C ALA A 42 -0.63 2.55 -14.17
N LEU A 43 0.23 1.71 -13.59
CA LEU A 43 1.48 2.20 -13.02
C LEU A 43 2.54 2.48 -14.09
N ARG A 44 2.51 1.75 -15.20
CA ARG A 44 3.42 2.02 -16.33
C ARG A 44 3.17 3.42 -16.90
N GLU A 45 1.93 3.86 -16.93
CA GLU A 45 1.58 5.23 -17.33
C GLU A 45 2.22 6.29 -16.43
N LYS A 46 2.57 5.91 -15.20
CA LYS A 46 3.28 6.77 -14.25
C LYS A 46 4.79 6.53 -14.23
N GLY A 47 5.30 5.72 -15.14
CA GLY A 47 6.71 5.37 -15.21
C GLY A 47 7.16 4.33 -14.18
N ILE A 48 6.22 3.55 -13.64
CA ILE A 48 6.48 2.55 -12.61
C ILE A 48 6.19 1.16 -13.16
N ASP A 49 7.17 0.26 -13.06
CA ASP A 49 7.04 -1.13 -13.51
C ASP A 49 6.84 -2.07 -12.31
N ILE A 50 5.69 -2.75 -12.27
CA ILE A 50 5.36 -3.73 -11.23
C ILE A 50 5.15 -5.15 -11.80
N HIS A 51 5.62 -5.42 -13.01
CA HIS A 51 5.39 -6.73 -13.63
C HIS A 51 6.04 -7.88 -12.86
N GLU A 52 7.10 -7.62 -12.10
CA GLU A 52 7.77 -8.63 -11.28
C GLU A 52 7.18 -8.79 -9.88
N HIS A 53 6.22 -7.92 -9.52
CA HIS A 53 5.57 -8.02 -8.22
C HIS A 53 4.83 -9.35 -8.06
N ARG A 54 4.96 -9.95 -6.88
CA ARG A 54 4.24 -11.18 -6.53
C ARG A 54 3.53 -10.98 -5.21
N SER A 55 2.30 -11.50 -5.15
CA SER A 55 1.51 -11.45 -3.93
C SER A 55 2.09 -12.36 -2.86
N ARG A 56 1.85 -12.01 -1.61
CA ARG A 56 2.21 -12.84 -0.47
C ARG A 56 1.19 -12.68 0.65
N PRO A 57 0.95 -13.76 1.41
CA PRO A 57 0.07 -13.66 2.56
C PRO A 57 0.72 -12.88 3.70
N LEU A 58 -0.10 -12.23 4.51
CA LEU A 58 0.37 -11.56 5.71
C LEU A 58 0.65 -12.62 6.78
N THR A 59 1.83 -12.55 7.39
CA THR A 59 2.28 -13.48 8.43
C THR A 59 2.65 -12.73 9.70
N SER A 60 2.76 -13.46 10.82
CA SER A 60 3.22 -12.87 12.09
C SER A 60 4.63 -12.31 11.96
N GLU A 61 5.49 -12.96 11.18
CA GLU A 61 6.85 -12.48 10.94
C GLU A 61 6.84 -11.11 10.26
N ILE A 62 6.00 -10.95 9.22
CA ILE A 62 5.85 -9.67 8.52
C ILE A 62 5.34 -8.59 9.47
N THR A 63 4.33 -8.90 10.28
CA THR A 63 3.77 -7.92 11.21
C THR A 63 4.75 -7.54 12.31
N GLU A 64 5.56 -8.46 12.77
CA GLU A 64 6.58 -8.19 13.80
C GLU A 64 7.68 -7.26 13.29
N HIS A 65 8.13 -7.48 12.06
CA HIS A 65 9.23 -6.70 11.48
C HIS A 65 8.80 -5.33 10.94
N ALA A 66 7.51 -5.16 10.61
CA ALA A 66 7.02 -3.90 10.10
C ALA A 66 6.91 -2.86 11.23
N GLY A 67 7.43 -1.68 10.99
CA GLY A 67 7.28 -0.55 11.91
C GLY A 67 5.94 0.15 11.76
N LEU A 68 5.32 0.00 10.60
CA LEU A 68 4.04 0.63 10.25
C LEU A 68 3.28 -0.27 9.28
N LEU A 69 2.00 -0.47 9.56
CA LEU A 69 1.10 -1.24 8.71
C LEU A 69 -0.02 -0.32 8.25
N LEU A 70 -0.18 -0.19 6.94
CA LEU A 70 -1.22 0.64 6.34
C LEU A 70 -2.19 -0.22 5.55
N THR A 71 -3.48 -0.06 5.80
CA THR A 71 -4.54 -0.78 5.12
C THR A 71 -5.34 0.13 4.22
N MET A 72 -5.96 -0.44 3.20
CA MET A 72 -6.81 0.32 2.27
C MET A 72 -8.19 0.59 2.85
N THR A 73 -8.71 -0.33 3.66
CA THR A 73 -10.07 -0.25 4.20
C THR A 73 -10.09 -0.46 5.71
N LYS A 74 -11.16 0.03 6.33
CA LYS A 74 -11.41 -0.20 7.75
C LYS A 74 -11.55 -1.71 8.05
N LYS A 75 -12.22 -2.43 7.16
CA LYS A 75 -12.41 -3.87 7.30
C LYS A 75 -11.08 -4.61 7.37
N HIS A 76 -10.13 -4.27 6.50
CA HIS A 76 -8.80 -4.88 6.52
C HIS A 76 -8.06 -4.56 7.81
N LYS A 77 -8.17 -3.33 8.30
CA LYS A 77 -7.57 -2.92 9.57
C LYS A 77 -8.14 -3.77 10.73
N GLU A 78 -9.46 -3.93 10.77
CA GLU A 78 -10.13 -4.72 11.80
C GLU A 78 -9.71 -6.19 11.73
N GLN A 79 -9.57 -6.75 10.53
CA GLN A 79 -9.10 -8.13 10.34
C GLN A 79 -7.69 -8.32 10.87
N ILE A 80 -6.79 -7.37 10.61
CA ILE A 80 -5.42 -7.44 11.12
C ILE A 80 -5.42 -7.37 12.64
N LEU A 81 -6.18 -6.47 13.24
CA LEU A 81 -6.27 -6.34 14.69
C LEU A 81 -6.85 -7.58 15.36
N GLU A 82 -7.75 -8.27 14.68
CA GLU A 82 -8.32 -9.52 15.17
C GLU A 82 -7.32 -10.67 15.14
N ILE A 83 -6.57 -10.80 14.04
CA ILE A 83 -5.59 -11.89 13.86
C ILE A 83 -4.27 -11.58 14.59
N PHE A 84 -3.84 -10.34 14.56
CA PHE A 84 -2.57 -9.87 15.13
C PHE A 84 -2.81 -8.69 16.08
N PRO A 85 -3.44 -8.92 17.26
CA PRO A 85 -3.80 -7.83 18.18
C PRO A 85 -2.60 -7.03 18.68
N GLU A 86 -1.40 -7.60 18.65
CA GLU A 86 -0.15 -6.92 19.02
C GLU A 86 0.20 -5.75 18.08
N THR A 87 -0.46 -5.65 16.93
CA THR A 87 -0.20 -4.57 15.96
C THR A 87 -0.97 -3.28 16.27
N ALA A 88 -1.78 -3.24 17.32
CA ALA A 88 -2.70 -2.13 17.60
C ALA A 88 -2.04 -0.74 17.59
N GLY A 89 -0.78 -0.63 18.01
CA GLY A 89 -0.08 0.66 18.04
C GLY A 89 0.52 1.08 16.72
N LYS A 90 0.46 0.25 15.68
CA LYS A 90 1.16 0.53 14.42
C LYS A 90 0.36 0.23 13.16
N VAL A 91 -0.91 -0.13 13.29
CA VAL A 91 -1.80 -0.35 12.13
C VAL A 91 -2.77 0.81 11.98
N PHE A 92 -2.84 1.36 10.77
CA PHE A 92 -3.71 2.48 10.41
C PHE A 92 -4.27 2.26 9.02
N MET A 93 -5.42 2.86 8.73
CA MET A 93 -5.85 2.99 7.34
C MET A 93 -4.94 4.01 6.65
N LEU A 94 -4.66 3.80 5.37
CA LEU A 94 -3.84 4.74 4.60
C LEU A 94 -4.39 6.15 4.67
N ALA A 95 -5.70 6.32 4.47
CA ALA A 95 -6.34 7.63 4.51
C ALA A 95 -6.23 8.30 5.90
N GLU A 96 -6.37 7.53 6.98
CA GLU A 96 -6.17 8.05 8.34
C GLU A 96 -4.75 8.58 8.53
N PHE A 97 -3.79 7.78 8.15
CA PHE A 97 -2.37 8.13 8.31
C PHE A 97 -1.98 9.33 7.47
N ALA A 98 -2.62 9.48 6.31
CA ALA A 98 -2.44 10.63 5.42
C ALA A 98 -3.16 11.90 5.90
N GLY A 99 -3.94 11.82 6.97
CA GLY A 99 -4.64 12.98 7.52
C GLY A 99 -6.02 13.24 6.93
N HIS A 100 -6.57 12.28 6.19
CA HIS A 100 -7.88 12.40 5.54
C HIS A 100 -9.03 11.72 6.28
N GLY A 101 -8.75 11.15 7.47
CA GLY A 101 -9.75 10.42 8.23
C GLY A 101 -9.99 9.01 7.72
N PRO A 102 -10.95 8.27 8.33
CA PRO A 102 -11.17 6.86 8.04
C PRO A 102 -11.96 6.64 6.74
N VAL A 103 -11.33 6.88 5.61
CA VAL A 103 -11.92 6.72 4.27
C VAL A 103 -11.37 5.46 3.62
N ASP A 104 -12.26 4.60 3.14
CA ASP A 104 -11.88 3.38 2.44
C ASP A 104 -11.40 3.69 1.01
N MET A 105 -10.33 2.99 0.61
CA MET A 105 -9.87 2.97 -0.78
C MET A 105 -10.44 1.71 -1.43
N PRO A 106 -11.30 1.83 -2.45
CA PRO A 106 -11.90 0.66 -3.07
C PRO A 106 -10.87 -0.17 -3.85
N ASP A 107 -11.08 -1.49 -3.87
CA ASP A 107 -10.29 -2.40 -4.67
C ASP A 107 -10.84 -2.40 -6.10
N PRO A 108 -10.04 -2.05 -7.11
CA PRO A 108 -10.50 -2.01 -8.50
C PRO A 108 -10.51 -3.38 -9.18
N PHE A 109 -10.33 -4.47 -8.44
CA PHE A 109 -10.27 -5.82 -9.00
C PHE A 109 -11.45 -6.12 -9.93
N GLY A 110 -11.15 -6.61 -11.14
CA GLY A 110 -12.16 -6.91 -12.13
C GLY A 110 -12.67 -5.70 -12.92
N GLU A 111 -12.21 -4.51 -12.59
CA GLU A 111 -12.64 -3.28 -13.26
C GLU A 111 -11.77 -2.96 -14.50
N SER A 112 -12.13 -1.89 -15.20
CA SER A 112 -11.45 -1.44 -16.41
C SER A 112 -10.09 -0.82 -16.10
N LYS A 113 -9.26 -0.66 -17.15
CA LYS A 113 -7.97 0.05 -17.05
C LYS A 113 -8.18 1.47 -16.53
N GLU A 114 -9.23 2.15 -16.99
CA GLU A 114 -9.54 3.52 -16.59
C GLU A 114 -9.84 3.59 -15.10
N THR A 115 -10.56 2.62 -14.56
CA THR A 115 -10.83 2.54 -13.12
C THR A 115 -9.53 2.30 -12.33
N TYR A 116 -8.64 1.45 -12.83
CA TYR A 116 -7.34 1.25 -12.22
C TYR A 116 -6.48 2.52 -12.24
N GLN A 117 -6.55 3.31 -13.32
CA GLN A 117 -5.83 4.58 -13.40
C GLN A 117 -6.36 5.58 -12.38
N LEU A 118 -7.68 5.69 -12.24
CA LEU A 118 -8.30 6.55 -11.23
C LEU A 118 -7.92 6.10 -9.82
N CYS A 119 -7.88 4.79 -9.59
CA CYS A 119 -7.47 4.22 -8.31
C CYS A 119 -6.00 4.54 -8.02
N ALA A 120 -5.13 4.43 -9.02
CA ALA A 120 -3.71 4.77 -8.87
C ALA A 120 -3.52 6.25 -8.54
N ASP A 121 -4.29 7.13 -9.18
CA ASP A 121 -4.25 8.58 -8.88
C ASP A 121 -4.70 8.86 -7.45
N ALA A 122 -5.78 8.21 -7.00
CA ALA A 122 -6.28 8.37 -5.65
C ALA A 122 -5.28 7.83 -4.61
N LEU A 123 -4.66 6.69 -4.88
CA LEU A 123 -3.61 6.13 -4.03
C LEU A 123 -2.43 7.09 -3.92
N GLU A 124 -1.98 7.63 -5.05
CA GLU A 124 -0.86 8.58 -5.07
C GLU A 124 -1.16 9.79 -4.20
N SER A 125 -2.39 10.32 -4.27
CA SER A 125 -2.81 11.49 -3.49
C SER A 125 -2.79 11.24 -1.98
N LEU A 126 -2.91 9.99 -1.53
CA LEU A 126 -2.83 9.61 -0.13
C LEU A 126 -1.42 9.16 0.28
N ILE A 127 -0.71 8.49 -0.63
CA ILE A 127 0.65 8.00 -0.36
C ILE A 127 1.62 9.16 -0.16
N ILE A 128 1.50 10.21 -0.95
CA ILE A 128 2.39 11.38 -0.81
C ILE A 128 2.33 11.96 0.61
N PRO A 129 1.17 12.35 1.15
CA PRO A 129 1.14 12.88 2.53
C PRO A 129 1.51 11.82 3.58
N ALA A 130 1.23 10.55 3.34
CA ALA A 130 1.64 9.47 4.25
C ALA A 130 3.17 9.38 4.32
N LEU A 131 3.85 9.38 3.17
CA LEU A 131 5.31 9.35 3.11
C LEU A 131 5.93 10.62 3.68
N GLU A 132 5.31 11.76 3.44
CA GLU A 132 5.73 13.04 4.00
C GLU A 132 5.73 12.98 5.53
N ARG A 133 4.69 12.38 6.12
CA ARG A 133 4.60 12.18 7.56
C ARG A 133 5.73 11.27 8.06
N ILE A 134 6.04 10.20 7.36
CA ILE A 134 7.15 9.31 7.70
C ILE A 134 8.49 10.05 7.63
N ALA A 135 8.71 10.83 6.57
CA ALA A 135 9.95 11.58 6.35
C ALA A 135 10.13 12.74 7.33
N GLY A 136 9.02 13.40 7.69
CA GLY A 136 9.04 14.58 8.56
C GLY A 136 9.16 14.28 10.03
N ASN A 137 8.99 13.04 10.36
CA ASN A 137 9.05 12.59 11.74
C ASN A 137 10.18 11.61 11.93
#